data_965371f6f927062190cb9f8d74588979
#
_entry.id   965371f6f927062190cb9f8d74588979
#
_cell.length_a   1.000
_cell.length_b   1.000
_cell.length_c   1.000
_cell.angle_alpha   90.00
_cell.angle_beta   90.00
_cell.angle_gamma   90.00
#
_symmetry.space_group_name_H-M   'P 1'
#
loop_
_entity.id
_entity.type
_entity.pdbx_description
1 polymer ?
#
loop_
_entity_poly.entity_id
_entity_poly.type
_entity_poly.pdbx_seq_one_letter_code
_entity_poly.pdbx_strand_id
1 'polypeptide(L)'
;VHPQPDGHLDPVALLGELGDEIAGWNFDSLVYVGESLLENKLNWKLANDTFGETYHFGRLHKDTLGRLFQGDALHYEEFGRNHRFVWANHGIDQLKSLPEDDWHYEAATGWIYYLFPNIQLTGGGHTSSLIKIYPDATNPGRCRTRVSHYFSQEIIDEASKSDNVSSPDNVYDFDNGKRKLPSLEATMEIFTSTIEQEDYLMGETTQRSAESGVIKEFIFGRNEPALHHYHNTYREALNLPPLEKVT
;
A
#
# COMPACT_ATOMS: atom_id res chain seq x y z
N VAL A 1 -2.79 19.32 -4.11
CA VAL A 1 -2.32 20.48 -4.91
C VAL A 1 -2.93 20.35 -6.29
N HIS A 2 -3.64 21.38 -6.76
CA HIS A 2 -4.21 21.40 -8.10
C HIS A 2 -3.09 21.74 -9.12
N PRO A 3 -2.99 21.01 -10.25
CA PRO A 3 -1.91 21.25 -11.22
C PRO A 3 -2.03 22.58 -11.98
N GLN A 4 -3.22 23.16 -12.02
CA GLN A 4 -3.45 24.48 -12.61
C GLN A 4 -3.30 25.55 -11.54
N PRO A 5 -2.60 26.67 -11.80
CA PRO A 5 -2.63 27.85 -10.94
C PRO A 5 -4.09 28.29 -10.76
N ASP A 6 -4.47 28.61 -9.54
CA ASP A 6 -5.84 28.99 -9.14
C ASP A 6 -6.93 27.92 -9.34
N GLY A 7 -6.54 26.68 -9.66
CA GLY A 7 -7.48 25.56 -9.74
C GLY A 7 -8.06 25.21 -8.37
N HIS A 8 -9.39 25.04 -8.33
CA HIS A 8 -10.08 24.61 -7.12
C HIS A 8 -9.93 23.09 -6.95
N LEU A 9 -9.45 22.67 -5.77
CA LEU A 9 -9.43 21.27 -5.37
C LEU A 9 -10.61 21.03 -4.43
N ASP A 10 -11.50 20.14 -4.83
CA ASP A 10 -12.59 19.67 -4.01
C ASP A 10 -12.28 18.23 -3.54
N PRO A 11 -11.77 18.04 -2.32
CA PRO A 11 -11.45 16.71 -1.80
C PRO A 11 -12.68 15.82 -1.65
N VAL A 12 -13.85 16.41 -1.33
CA VAL A 12 -15.09 15.66 -1.17
C VAL A 12 -15.54 15.08 -2.51
N ALA A 13 -15.51 15.89 -3.57
CA ALA A 13 -15.82 15.41 -4.91
C ALA A 13 -14.81 14.38 -5.45
N LEU A 14 -13.54 14.52 -5.07
CA LEU A 14 -12.48 13.58 -5.48
C LEU A 14 -12.59 12.23 -4.79
N LEU A 15 -12.97 12.21 -3.52
CA LEU A 15 -13.08 10.98 -2.73
C LEU A 15 -14.43 10.31 -2.93
N GLY A 16 -15.50 11.10 -3.19
CA GLY A 16 -16.86 10.57 -3.33
C GLY A 16 -17.27 9.75 -2.10
N GLU A 17 -17.88 8.58 -2.33
CA GLU A 17 -18.33 7.67 -1.26
C GLU A 17 -17.18 7.19 -0.36
N LEU A 18 -15.94 7.12 -0.89
CA LEU A 18 -14.76 6.75 -0.12
C LEU A 18 -14.43 7.78 0.97
N GLY A 19 -14.85 9.03 0.80
CA GLY A 19 -14.62 10.12 1.76
C GLY A 19 -15.23 9.84 3.13
N ASP A 20 -16.45 9.33 3.18
CA ASP A 20 -17.16 9.03 4.43
C ASP A 20 -16.48 7.84 5.16
N GLU A 21 -16.03 6.85 4.41
CA GLU A 21 -15.30 5.71 4.96
C GLU A 21 -13.95 6.15 5.55
N ILE A 22 -13.17 6.93 4.81
CA ILE A 22 -11.88 7.46 5.28
C ILE A 22 -12.08 8.34 6.52
N ALA A 23 -13.13 9.16 6.56
CA ALA A 23 -13.46 9.97 7.73
C ALA A 23 -13.79 9.11 8.97
N GLY A 24 -14.38 7.93 8.76
CA GLY A 24 -14.72 6.97 9.82
C GLY A 24 -13.50 6.34 10.52
N TRP A 25 -12.34 6.33 9.88
CA TRP A 25 -11.10 5.78 10.45
C TRP A 25 -10.47 6.63 11.56
N ASN A 26 -11.00 7.83 11.84
CA ASN A 26 -10.54 8.73 12.91
C ASN A 26 -9.01 9.00 12.85
N PHE A 27 -8.49 9.29 11.67
CA PHE A 27 -7.05 9.57 11.49
C PHE A 27 -6.54 10.73 12.36
N ASP A 28 -7.42 11.63 12.82
CA ASP A 28 -7.08 12.71 13.73
C ASP A 28 -6.54 12.23 15.09
N SER A 29 -6.82 10.96 15.46
CA SER A 29 -6.28 10.33 16.66
C SER A 29 -4.86 9.79 16.48
N LEU A 30 -4.37 9.70 15.25
CA LEU A 30 -3.03 9.21 14.95
C LEU A 30 -1.98 10.32 15.03
N VAL A 31 -0.83 9.97 15.56
CA VAL A 31 0.33 10.85 15.71
C VAL A 31 1.31 10.60 14.55
N TYR A 32 1.73 11.66 13.88
CA TYR A 32 2.83 11.58 12.91
C TYR A 32 4.14 11.24 13.64
N VAL A 33 4.76 10.13 13.24
CA VAL A 33 5.98 9.61 13.90
C VAL A 33 7.24 9.75 13.06
N GLY A 34 7.11 9.95 11.75
CA GLY A 34 8.27 10.11 10.89
C GLY A 34 7.98 9.90 9.42
N GLU A 35 9.02 10.09 8.62
CA GLU A 35 8.96 10.00 7.16
C GLU A 35 10.21 9.33 6.61
N SER A 36 10.03 8.50 5.59
CA SER A 36 11.10 7.92 4.79
C SER A 36 10.99 8.39 3.34
N LEU A 37 12.15 8.57 2.69
CA LEU A 37 12.25 8.98 1.29
C LEU A 37 12.99 7.90 0.50
N LEU A 38 12.35 7.38 -0.54
CA LEU A 38 12.93 6.40 -1.47
C LEU A 38 13.14 7.07 -2.83
N GLU A 39 14.30 6.85 -3.44
CA GLU A 39 14.65 7.34 -4.76
C GLU A 39 15.08 6.17 -5.64
N ASN A 40 14.19 5.71 -6.52
CA ASN A 40 14.35 4.47 -7.26
C ASN A 40 14.38 4.65 -8.78
N LYS A 41 14.98 3.67 -9.47
CA LYS A 41 15.14 3.65 -10.93
C LYS A 41 14.01 2.89 -11.61
N LEU A 42 12.79 3.33 -11.35
CA LEU A 42 11.58 2.81 -11.99
C LEU A 42 10.58 3.94 -12.23
N ASN A 43 9.74 3.77 -13.22
CA ASN A 43 8.65 4.70 -13.49
C ASN A 43 7.69 4.74 -12.31
N TRP A 44 7.20 5.93 -11.96
CA TRP A 44 6.29 6.11 -10.82
C TRP A 44 4.96 5.33 -10.92
N LYS A 45 4.47 5.05 -12.15
CA LYS A 45 3.30 4.19 -12.34
C LYS A 45 3.63 2.74 -12.04
N LEU A 46 4.81 2.28 -12.47
CA LEU A 46 5.29 0.94 -12.13
C LEU A 46 5.54 0.78 -10.62
N ALA A 47 6.07 1.83 -9.96
CA ALA A 47 6.15 1.85 -8.49
C ALA A 47 4.77 1.75 -7.84
N ASN A 48 3.74 2.37 -8.42
CA ASN A 48 2.38 2.26 -7.94
C ASN A 48 1.77 0.88 -8.23
N ASP A 49 2.12 0.26 -9.35
CA ASP A 49 1.64 -1.08 -9.73
C ASP A 49 2.03 -2.14 -8.69
N THR A 50 3.16 -1.97 -7.98
CA THR A 50 3.57 -2.92 -6.92
C THR A 50 2.58 -2.99 -5.75
N PHE A 51 1.67 -2.03 -5.63
CA PHE A 51 0.59 -2.01 -4.65
C PHE A 51 -0.75 -2.48 -5.23
N GLY A 52 -0.79 -2.91 -6.49
CA GLY A 52 -2.04 -3.19 -7.21
C GLY A 52 -2.55 -4.62 -7.11
N GLU A 53 -1.84 -5.52 -6.42
CA GLU A 53 -2.25 -6.89 -6.18
C GLU A 53 -1.53 -7.45 -4.94
N THR A 54 -1.98 -8.59 -4.41
CA THR A 54 -1.45 -9.17 -3.17
C THR A 54 -0.94 -10.60 -3.34
N TYR A 55 -1.17 -11.25 -4.49
CA TYR A 55 -0.78 -12.65 -4.67
C TYR A 55 0.74 -12.84 -4.70
N HIS A 56 1.53 -11.78 -4.93
CA HIS A 56 2.98 -11.83 -4.82
C HIS A 56 3.48 -11.98 -3.37
N PHE A 57 2.64 -11.69 -2.36
CA PHE A 57 3.02 -11.80 -0.94
C PHE A 57 3.58 -13.18 -0.60
N GLY A 58 2.97 -14.24 -1.09
CA GLY A 58 3.41 -15.60 -0.84
C GLY A 58 4.74 -16.00 -1.53
N ARG A 59 5.26 -15.16 -2.41
CA ARG A 59 6.50 -15.42 -3.15
C ARG A 59 7.57 -14.39 -2.89
N LEU A 60 7.28 -13.12 -3.19
CA LEU A 60 8.22 -12.01 -3.01
C LEU A 60 8.43 -11.72 -1.53
N HIS A 61 7.33 -11.59 -0.80
CA HIS A 61 7.32 -11.25 0.63
C HIS A 61 7.24 -12.48 1.55
N LYS A 62 7.66 -13.67 1.09
CA LYS A 62 7.51 -14.94 1.84
C LYS A 62 8.10 -14.89 3.25
N ASP A 63 9.16 -14.11 3.44
CA ASP A 63 9.88 -13.97 4.71
C ASP A 63 9.49 -12.69 5.47
N THR A 64 8.67 -11.83 4.87
CA THR A 64 8.16 -10.55 5.40
C THR A 64 6.64 -10.58 5.50
N LEU A 65 5.92 -9.83 4.65
CA LEU A 65 4.45 -9.67 4.72
C LEU A 65 3.69 -11.01 4.53
N GLY A 66 4.23 -11.94 3.76
CA GLY A 66 3.62 -13.24 3.52
C GLY A 66 3.47 -14.12 4.77
N ARG A 67 4.20 -13.79 5.85
CA ARG A 67 4.02 -14.45 7.15
C ARG A 67 2.79 -13.95 7.90
N LEU A 68 2.28 -12.77 7.54
CA LEU A 68 1.14 -12.12 8.20
C LEU A 68 -0.14 -12.24 7.38
N PHE A 69 -0.03 -12.16 6.06
CA PHE A 69 -1.15 -11.91 5.16
C PHE A 69 -1.41 -13.06 4.21
N GLN A 70 -2.69 -13.31 3.96
CA GLN A 70 -3.16 -14.24 2.93
C GLN A 70 -3.25 -13.46 1.60
N GLY A 71 -2.24 -13.61 0.74
CA GLY A 71 -2.14 -12.84 -0.52
C GLY A 71 -3.21 -13.16 -1.57
N ASP A 72 -3.93 -14.27 -1.42
CA ASP A 72 -4.99 -14.73 -2.34
C ASP A 72 -6.42 -14.47 -1.80
N ALA A 73 -6.55 -13.95 -0.58
CA ALA A 73 -7.83 -13.60 0.04
C ALA A 73 -8.02 -12.06 -0.01
N LEU A 74 -8.49 -11.58 -1.15
CA LEU A 74 -8.61 -10.16 -1.49
C LEU A 74 -10.05 -9.79 -1.81
N HIS A 75 -10.53 -8.71 -1.23
CA HIS A 75 -11.77 -8.00 -1.63
C HIS A 75 -11.40 -6.65 -2.26
N TYR A 76 -11.98 -6.34 -3.43
CA TYR A 76 -11.68 -5.16 -4.23
C TYR A 76 -12.95 -4.37 -4.57
N GLU A 77 -12.88 -3.05 -4.47
CA GLU A 77 -13.98 -2.13 -4.81
C GLU A 77 -13.46 -0.84 -5.45
N GLU A 78 -14.24 -0.30 -6.41
CA GLU A 78 -13.95 0.95 -7.11
C GLU A 78 -14.82 2.09 -6.59
N PHE A 79 -14.22 3.29 -6.48
CA PHE A 79 -14.86 4.54 -6.07
C PHE A 79 -14.43 5.65 -7.02
N GLY A 80 -15.07 5.71 -8.18
CA GLY A 80 -14.68 6.63 -9.25
C GLY A 80 -13.26 6.36 -9.73
N ARG A 81 -12.32 7.32 -9.55
CA ARG A 81 -10.90 7.14 -9.89
C ARG A 81 -10.08 6.55 -8.73
N ASN A 82 -10.69 6.34 -7.60
CA ASN A 82 -10.07 5.71 -6.44
C ASN A 82 -10.48 4.24 -6.37
N HIS A 83 -9.74 3.45 -5.62
CA HIS A 83 -10.15 2.10 -5.27
C HIS A 83 -9.63 1.70 -3.89
N ARG A 84 -10.25 0.67 -3.34
CA ARG A 84 -9.81 0.02 -2.12
C ARG A 84 -9.68 -1.47 -2.36
N PHE A 85 -8.72 -2.07 -1.72
CA PHE A 85 -8.78 -3.50 -1.44
C PHE A 85 -8.43 -3.81 0.00
N VAL A 86 -9.02 -4.91 0.47
CA VAL A 86 -8.87 -5.45 1.81
C VAL A 86 -8.40 -6.89 1.67
N TRP A 87 -7.38 -7.27 2.41
CA TRP A 87 -6.89 -8.64 2.46
C TRP A 87 -7.02 -9.22 3.85
N ALA A 88 -7.06 -10.56 3.95
CA ALA A 88 -7.13 -11.27 5.21
C ALA A 88 -5.72 -11.48 5.81
N ASN A 89 -5.62 -11.37 7.13
CA ASN A 89 -4.47 -11.84 7.88
C ASN A 89 -4.61 -13.36 8.13
N HIS A 90 -3.50 -14.06 8.34
CA HIS A 90 -3.52 -15.50 8.63
C HIS A 90 -4.33 -15.84 9.89
N GLY A 91 -4.48 -14.89 10.82
CA GLY A 91 -5.26 -15.04 12.04
C GLY A 91 -6.78 -14.93 11.86
N ILE A 92 -7.30 -14.60 10.67
CA ILE A 92 -8.74 -14.35 10.45
C ILE A 92 -9.63 -15.54 10.82
N ASP A 93 -9.12 -16.76 10.65
CA ASP A 93 -9.88 -17.98 11.01
C ASP A 93 -10.17 -18.10 12.51
N GLN A 94 -9.42 -17.39 13.37
CA GLN A 94 -9.66 -17.35 14.81
C GLN A 94 -10.97 -16.64 15.15
N LEU A 95 -11.43 -15.70 14.31
CA LEU A 95 -12.71 -15.03 14.48
C LEU A 95 -13.88 -16.01 14.49
N LYS A 96 -13.79 -17.10 13.70
CA LYS A 96 -14.84 -18.13 13.65
C LYS A 96 -15.10 -18.83 14.98
N SER A 97 -14.16 -18.75 15.92
CA SER A 97 -14.32 -19.29 17.28
C SER A 97 -15.00 -18.33 18.25
N LEU A 98 -15.22 -17.08 17.84
CA LEU A 98 -15.86 -16.03 18.62
C LEU A 98 -17.30 -15.81 18.13
N PRO A 99 -18.20 -15.31 19.00
CA PRO A 99 -19.47 -14.75 18.56
C PRO A 99 -19.26 -13.65 17.50
N GLU A 100 -20.16 -13.51 16.53
CA GLU A 100 -20.03 -12.51 15.47
C GLU A 100 -19.95 -11.07 16.01
N ASP A 101 -20.64 -10.77 17.10
CA ASP A 101 -20.63 -9.46 17.76
C ASP A 101 -19.25 -9.11 18.37
N ASP A 102 -18.38 -10.11 18.55
CA ASP A 102 -17.01 -9.95 19.09
C ASP A 102 -15.93 -9.93 17.96
N TRP A 103 -16.34 -9.90 16.70
CA TRP A 103 -15.39 -9.87 15.60
C TRP A 103 -14.80 -8.46 15.42
N HIS A 104 -13.49 -8.36 15.56
CA HIS A 104 -12.71 -7.15 15.31
C HIS A 104 -11.98 -7.30 13.98
N TYR A 105 -12.62 -6.89 12.90
CA TYR A 105 -12.09 -7.03 11.55
C TYR A 105 -10.76 -6.30 11.34
N GLU A 106 -10.56 -5.17 12.01
CA GLU A 106 -9.33 -4.38 11.94
C GLU A 106 -8.08 -5.15 12.37
N ALA A 107 -8.26 -6.08 13.33
CA ALA A 107 -7.17 -6.96 13.78
C ALA A 107 -6.92 -8.16 12.85
N ALA A 108 -7.92 -8.50 12.02
CA ALA A 108 -7.90 -9.69 11.17
C ALA A 108 -7.67 -9.38 9.69
N THR A 109 -7.64 -8.11 9.32
CA THR A 109 -7.49 -7.64 7.94
C THR A 109 -6.46 -6.54 7.82
N GLY A 110 -5.94 -6.35 6.62
CA GLY A 110 -5.23 -5.14 6.22
C GLY A 110 -5.96 -4.52 5.04
N TRP A 111 -5.74 -3.25 4.82
CA TRP A 111 -6.37 -2.51 3.74
C TRP A 111 -5.41 -1.53 3.08
N ILE A 112 -5.69 -1.20 1.82
CA ILE A 112 -5.04 -0.14 1.07
C ILE A 112 -6.06 0.61 0.24
N TYR A 113 -6.01 1.93 0.30
CA TYR A 113 -6.74 2.84 -0.57
C TYR A 113 -5.78 3.43 -1.58
N TYR A 114 -6.08 3.24 -2.84
CA TYR A 114 -5.49 4.05 -3.90
C TYR A 114 -6.29 5.34 -4.06
N LEU A 115 -5.65 6.47 -3.86
CA LEU A 115 -6.21 7.79 -4.08
C LEU A 115 -5.54 8.42 -5.30
N PHE A 116 -6.32 8.56 -6.36
CA PHE A 116 -5.83 9.10 -7.62
C PHE A 116 -5.18 10.47 -7.43
N PRO A 117 -4.04 10.75 -8.05
CA PRO A 117 -3.34 9.94 -9.05
C PRO A 117 -2.18 9.08 -8.51
N ASN A 118 -1.68 9.28 -7.30
CA ASN A 118 -0.37 8.76 -6.91
C ASN A 118 -0.20 8.54 -5.41
N ILE A 119 -1.30 8.31 -4.71
CA ILE A 119 -1.28 8.10 -3.26
C ILE A 119 -1.78 6.70 -2.94
N GLN A 120 -1.02 5.99 -2.11
CA GLN A 120 -1.46 4.78 -1.42
C GLN A 120 -1.58 5.11 0.07
N LEU A 121 -2.74 4.85 0.65
CA LEU A 121 -2.99 4.97 2.08
C LEU A 121 -3.27 3.56 2.60
N THR A 122 -2.41 3.07 3.47
CA THR A 122 -2.53 1.71 4.02
C THR A 122 -2.42 1.72 5.53
N GLY A 123 -3.00 0.71 6.15
CA GLY A 123 -2.94 0.57 7.59
C GLY A 123 -3.77 -0.59 8.12
N GLY A 124 -4.00 -0.54 9.42
CA GLY A 124 -4.84 -1.43 10.19
C GLY A 124 -4.93 -0.90 11.62
N GLY A 125 -6.11 -0.50 12.05
CA GLY A 125 -6.42 -0.09 13.41
C GLY A 125 -5.54 1.03 13.97
N HIS A 126 -4.41 0.67 14.52
CA HIS A 126 -3.54 1.59 15.28
C HIS A 126 -2.37 2.18 14.49
N THR A 127 -2.19 1.79 13.23
CA THR A 127 -1.08 2.26 12.40
C THR A 127 -1.55 2.59 10.99
N SER A 128 -1.01 3.66 10.41
CA SER A 128 -1.29 4.02 9.03
C SER A 128 -0.04 4.58 8.35
N SER A 129 0.10 4.31 7.07
CA SER A 129 1.16 4.85 6.23
C SER A 129 0.59 5.50 4.99
N LEU A 130 1.02 6.75 4.75
CA LEU A 130 0.65 7.53 3.59
C LEU A 130 1.84 7.54 2.61
N ILE A 131 1.69 6.83 1.52
CA ILE A 131 2.72 6.63 0.49
C ILE A 131 2.39 7.53 -0.69
N LYS A 132 3.25 8.49 -0.98
CA LYS A 132 3.10 9.43 -2.09
C LYS A 132 4.20 9.18 -3.11
N ILE A 133 3.83 8.80 -4.33
CA ILE A 133 4.76 8.39 -5.38
C ILE A 133 4.81 9.48 -6.45
N TYR A 134 5.95 10.14 -6.59
CA TYR A 134 6.14 11.25 -7.50
C TYR A 134 7.03 10.86 -8.68
N PRO A 135 6.67 11.26 -9.92
CA PRO A 135 7.58 11.14 -11.05
C PRO A 135 8.82 12.01 -10.85
N ASP A 136 9.95 11.59 -11.40
CA ASP A 136 11.06 12.50 -11.63
C ASP A 136 10.70 13.49 -12.73
N ALA A 137 11.08 14.76 -12.55
CA ALA A 137 10.72 15.83 -13.48
C ALA A 137 11.38 15.72 -14.87
N THR A 138 12.48 14.98 -14.95
CA THR A 138 13.34 14.93 -16.15
C THR A 138 13.53 13.52 -16.71
N ASN A 139 13.36 12.50 -15.87
CA ASN A 139 13.60 11.12 -16.25
C ASN A 139 12.38 10.24 -15.91
N PRO A 140 11.58 9.82 -16.91
CA PRO A 140 10.40 8.99 -16.67
C PRO A 140 10.73 7.59 -16.12
N GLY A 141 11.97 7.13 -16.22
CA GLY A 141 12.45 5.89 -15.60
C GLY A 141 12.89 6.06 -14.15
N ARG A 142 12.51 7.15 -13.50
CA ARG A 142 12.80 7.39 -12.07
C ARG A 142 11.56 7.90 -11.33
N CYS A 143 11.51 7.58 -10.05
CA CYS A 143 10.51 8.13 -9.14
C CYS A 143 11.10 8.43 -7.77
N ARG A 144 10.32 9.19 -7.02
CA ARG A 144 10.56 9.48 -5.61
C ARG A 144 9.33 9.11 -4.82
N THR A 145 9.47 8.23 -3.85
CA THR A 145 8.38 7.83 -2.96
C THR A 145 8.62 8.38 -1.56
N ARG A 146 7.62 9.07 -1.04
CA ARG A 146 7.60 9.58 0.31
C ARG A 146 6.61 8.75 1.12
N VAL A 147 7.09 8.12 2.19
CA VAL A 147 6.30 7.31 3.11
C VAL A 147 6.21 8.04 4.44
N SER A 148 5.03 8.52 4.80
CA SER A 148 4.78 9.18 6.09
C SER A 148 4.03 8.21 6.99
N HIS A 149 4.49 8.04 8.23
CA HIS A 149 3.96 7.08 9.19
C HIS A 149 3.19 7.77 10.31
N TYR A 150 2.05 7.18 10.64
CA TYR A 150 1.12 7.67 11.67
C TYR A 150 0.73 6.51 12.57
N PHE A 151 0.89 6.66 13.88
CA PHE A 151 0.60 5.61 14.86
C PHE A 151 -0.30 6.14 15.98
N SER A 152 -1.10 5.28 16.58
CA SER A 152 -1.84 5.64 17.79
C SER A 152 -0.87 5.86 18.96
N GLN A 153 -1.27 6.68 19.93
CA GLN A 153 -0.47 6.92 21.12
C GLN A 153 -0.19 5.62 21.89
N GLU A 154 -1.14 4.68 21.89
CA GLU A 154 -0.98 3.37 22.51
C GLU A 154 0.21 2.59 21.90
N ILE A 155 0.29 2.52 20.57
CA ILE A 155 1.41 1.84 19.89
C ILE A 155 2.74 2.55 20.16
N ILE A 156 2.74 3.89 20.19
CA ILE A 156 3.93 4.68 20.52
C ILE A 156 4.42 4.36 21.93
N ASP A 157 3.51 4.30 22.89
CA ASP A 157 3.83 4.02 24.29
C ASP A 157 4.32 2.57 24.51
N GLU A 158 3.78 1.62 23.77
CA GLU A 158 4.24 0.23 23.80
C GLU A 158 5.60 0.06 23.12
N ALA A 159 5.76 0.60 21.92
CA ALA A 159 7.00 0.50 21.17
C ALA A 159 8.18 1.21 21.88
N SER A 160 7.90 2.30 22.61
CA SER A 160 8.92 3.01 23.40
C SER A 160 9.49 2.17 24.56
N LYS A 161 8.81 1.13 24.98
CA LYS A 161 9.25 0.17 26.03
C LYS A 161 10.03 -1.01 25.42
N SER A 162 10.08 -1.11 24.11
CA SER A 162 10.71 -2.22 23.42
C SER A 162 12.20 -1.95 23.18
N ASP A 163 13.05 -2.79 23.73
CA ASP A 163 14.49 -2.85 23.44
C ASP A 163 14.78 -3.60 22.11
N ASN A 164 13.74 -3.95 21.35
CA ASN A 164 13.87 -4.69 20.11
C ASN A 164 14.55 -3.83 19.04
N VAL A 165 15.80 -4.13 18.81
CA VAL A 165 16.55 -3.64 17.68
C VAL A 165 16.08 -4.37 16.43
N SER A 166 15.81 -3.60 15.38
CA SER A 166 15.30 -4.03 14.10
C SER A 166 16.07 -5.19 13.48
N SER A 167 15.37 -6.31 13.38
CA SER A 167 15.65 -7.31 12.35
C SER A 167 14.30 -7.67 11.71
N PRO A 168 14.23 -7.92 10.40
CA PRO A 168 13.04 -8.47 9.78
C PRO A 168 12.52 -9.70 10.52
N ASP A 169 13.41 -10.48 11.13
CA ASP A 169 13.07 -11.64 11.95
C ASP A 169 12.33 -11.26 13.24
N ASN A 170 12.59 -10.09 13.81
CA ASN A 170 11.99 -9.64 15.07
C ASN A 170 10.58 -9.07 14.92
N VAL A 171 10.22 -8.54 13.74
CA VAL A 171 8.86 -7.99 13.49
C VAL A 171 7.81 -9.08 13.50
N TYR A 172 8.20 -10.26 13.08
CA TYR A 172 7.32 -11.42 12.94
C TYR A 172 7.46 -12.40 14.09
N ASP A 173 8.20 -12.01 15.12
CA ASP A 173 8.40 -12.84 16.31
C ASP A 173 7.18 -12.73 17.23
N PHE A 174 6.73 -13.89 17.74
CA PHE A 174 5.59 -13.99 18.63
C PHE A 174 6.08 -14.55 19.97
N ASP A 175 5.95 -13.76 21.01
CA ASP A 175 6.13 -14.24 22.39
C ASP A 175 4.77 -14.62 22.99
N ASN A 176 4.61 -15.89 23.36
CA ASN A 176 3.38 -16.44 23.92
C ASN A 176 2.10 -16.14 23.09
N GLY A 177 2.20 -16.17 21.77
CA GLY A 177 1.08 -15.91 20.85
C GLY A 177 0.72 -14.44 20.69
N LYS A 178 1.46 -13.52 21.31
CA LYS A 178 1.35 -12.08 21.07
C LYS A 178 2.49 -11.61 20.19
N ARG A 179 2.16 -10.77 19.20
CA ARG A 179 3.17 -10.12 18.36
C ARG A 179 4.07 -9.25 19.24
N LYS A 180 5.37 -9.46 19.13
CA LYS A 180 6.36 -8.62 19.79
C LYS A 180 6.53 -7.35 18.97
N LEU A 181 6.13 -6.20 19.52
CA LEU A 181 6.28 -4.93 18.83
C LEU A 181 7.76 -4.52 18.80
N PRO A 182 8.29 -4.20 17.60
CA PRO A 182 9.60 -3.58 17.49
C PRO A 182 9.55 -2.11 17.94
N SER A 183 10.70 -1.46 18.05
CA SER A 183 10.74 -0.02 18.25
C SER A 183 10.05 0.73 17.10
N LEU A 184 9.65 1.99 17.32
CA LEU A 184 9.03 2.81 16.27
C LEU A 184 9.92 2.93 15.05
N GLU A 185 11.21 3.20 15.26
CA GLU A 185 12.20 3.33 14.19
C GLU A 185 12.31 2.03 13.40
N ALA A 186 12.43 0.90 14.10
CA ALA A 186 12.46 -0.42 13.48
C ALA A 186 11.18 -0.72 12.66
N THR A 187 10.02 -0.36 13.17
CA THR A 187 8.75 -0.56 12.46
C THR A 187 8.72 0.25 11.15
N MET A 188 9.13 1.51 11.19
CA MET A 188 9.21 2.36 9.99
C MET A 188 10.24 1.83 9.00
N GLU A 189 11.43 1.46 9.47
CA GLU A 189 12.51 0.93 8.64
C GLU A 189 12.10 -0.37 7.94
N ILE A 190 11.48 -1.30 8.65
CA ILE A 190 11.03 -2.58 8.07
C ILE A 190 10.00 -2.35 6.99
N PHE A 191 8.98 -1.53 7.25
CA PHE A 191 7.97 -1.22 6.25
C PHE A 191 8.60 -0.61 4.99
N THR A 192 9.50 0.35 5.17
CA THR A 192 10.15 1.07 4.07
C THR A 192 11.13 0.18 3.32
N SER A 193 11.93 -0.63 4.04
CA SER A 193 12.88 -1.56 3.42
C SER A 193 12.20 -2.68 2.66
N THR A 194 11.02 -3.13 3.09
CA THR A 194 10.21 -4.10 2.33
C THR A 194 9.83 -3.53 0.98
N ILE A 195 9.32 -2.30 0.94
CA ILE A 195 9.00 -1.62 -0.33
C ILE A 195 10.25 -1.47 -1.20
N GLU A 196 11.36 -0.99 -0.64
CA GLU A 196 12.56 -0.68 -1.40
C GLU A 196 13.29 -1.91 -1.91
N GLN A 197 13.50 -2.89 -1.03
CA GLN A 197 14.38 -4.04 -1.29
C GLN A 197 13.65 -5.23 -1.91
N GLU A 198 12.33 -5.28 -1.81
CA GLU A 198 11.53 -6.34 -2.39
C GLU A 198 10.74 -5.79 -3.60
N ASP A 199 9.70 -4.97 -3.39
CA ASP A 199 8.84 -4.45 -4.45
C ASP A 199 9.58 -3.63 -5.50
N TYR A 200 10.28 -2.60 -5.07
CA TYR A 200 10.93 -1.67 -6.00
C TYR A 200 12.15 -2.28 -6.68
N LEU A 201 12.85 -3.20 -6.03
CA LEU A 201 13.92 -3.96 -6.67
C LEU A 201 13.38 -4.79 -7.85
N MET A 202 12.20 -5.43 -7.68
CA MET A 202 11.53 -6.13 -8.77
C MET A 202 11.01 -5.15 -9.83
N GLY A 203 10.45 -4.03 -9.41
CA GLY A 203 10.04 -2.94 -10.28
C GLY A 203 11.19 -2.40 -11.13
N GLU A 204 12.37 -2.17 -10.58
CA GLU A 204 13.57 -1.75 -11.34
C GLU A 204 14.00 -2.80 -12.37
N THR A 205 13.82 -4.08 -12.07
CA THR A 205 14.10 -5.17 -13.01
C THR A 205 13.10 -5.16 -14.16
N THR A 206 11.83 -4.96 -13.86
CA THR A 206 10.75 -4.81 -14.84
C THR A 206 10.95 -3.56 -15.71
N GLN A 207 11.38 -2.44 -15.12
CA GLN A 207 11.73 -1.20 -15.83
C GLN A 207 12.83 -1.46 -16.88
N ARG A 208 13.91 -2.12 -16.50
CA ARG A 208 15.00 -2.48 -17.42
C ARG A 208 14.51 -3.37 -18.56
N SER A 209 13.60 -4.29 -18.28
CA SER A 209 13.00 -5.15 -19.29
C SER A 209 12.15 -4.37 -20.29
N ALA A 210 11.38 -3.40 -19.82
CA ALA A 210 10.59 -2.49 -20.66
C ALA A 210 11.50 -1.60 -21.54
N GLU A 211 12.53 -1.01 -20.94
CA GLU A 211 13.49 -0.14 -21.66
C GLU A 211 14.30 -0.87 -22.71
N SER A 212 14.50 -2.17 -22.57
CA SER A 212 15.20 -3.00 -23.57
C SER A 212 14.49 -3.03 -24.93
N GLY A 213 13.20 -2.71 -24.97
CA GLY A 213 12.34 -2.75 -26.15
C GLY A 213 12.04 -4.18 -26.66
N VAL A 214 12.46 -5.21 -25.95
CA VAL A 214 12.12 -6.62 -26.25
C VAL A 214 10.66 -6.88 -25.90
N ILE A 215 10.23 -6.44 -24.73
CA ILE A 215 8.84 -6.51 -24.29
C ILE A 215 8.09 -5.32 -24.92
N LYS A 216 7.07 -5.63 -25.72
CA LYS A 216 6.26 -4.61 -26.40
C LYS A 216 5.00 -4.24 -25.63
N GLU A 217 4.49 -5.18 -24.85
CA GLU A 217 3.23 -5.07 -24.14
C GLU A 217 3.35 -5.78 -22.79
N PHE A 218 2.75 -5.20 -21.76
CA PHE A 218 2.49 -5.86 -20.49
C PHE A 218 1.04 -6.32 -20.47
N ILE A 219 0.82 -7.56 -20.04
CA ILE A 219 -0.53 -8.13 -19.94
C ILE A 219 -0.88 -8.21 -18.48
N PHE A 220 -1.94 -7.51 -18.09
CA PHE A 220 -2.52 -7.64 -16.76
C PHE A 220 -3.52 -8.79 -16.71
N GLY A 221 -3.41 -9.63 -15.69
CA GLY A 221 -4.27 -10.77 -15.47
C GLY A 221 -5.70 -10.37 -15.07
N ARG A 222 -6.65 -11.29 -15.22
CA ARG A 222 -8.04 -11.05 -14.79
C ARG A 222 -8.18 -10.90 -13.27
N ASN A 223 -7.23 -11.40 -12.53
CA ASN A 223 -7.12 -11.30 -11.07
C ASN A 223 -6.42 -10.03 -10.60
N GLU A 224 -6.18 -9.07 -11.50
CA GLU A 224 -5.52 -7.79 -11.21
C GLU A 224 -6.46 -6.60 -11.48
N PRO A 225 -7.67 -6.55 -10.90
CA PRO A 225 -8.65 -5.51 -11.19
C PRO A 225 -8.14 -4.11 -10.82
N ALA A 226 -7.35 -3.98 -9.75
CA ALA A 226 -6.79 -2.71 -9.34
C ALA A 226 -5.80 -2.14 -10.36
N LEU A 227 -4.99 -2.99 -11.01
CA LEU A 227 -4.10 -2.55 -12.10
C LEU A 227 -4.91 -2.09 -13.31
N HIS A 228 -5.96 -2.84 -13.68
CA HIS A 228 -6.84 -2.43 -14.79
C HIS A 228 -7.48 -1.05 -14.52
N HIS A 229 -8.05 -0.88 -13.33
CA HIS A 229 -8.68 0.36 -12.92
C HIS A 229 -7.69 1.52 -12.91
N TYR A 230 -6.54 1.33 -12.27
CA TYR A 230 -5.49 2.32 -12.16
C TYR A 230 -5.03 2.83 -13.54
N HIS A 231 -4.64 1.92 -14.45
CA HIS A 231 -4.21 2.30 -15.78
C HIS A 231 -5.32 2.91 -16.63
N ASN A 232 -6.57 2.44 -16.50
CA ASN A 232 -7.69 3.02 -17.21
C ASN A 232 -8.03 4.43 -16.73
N THR A 233 -7.96 4.71 -15.42
CA THR A 233 -8.19 6.06 -14.88
C THR A 233 -7.12 7.05 -15.33
N TYR A 234 -5.86 6.60 -15.48
CA TYR A 234 -4.82 7.42 -16.11
C TYR A 234 -5.08 7.70 -17.59
N ARG A 235 -5.44 6.68 -18.33
CA ARG A 235 -5.76 6.81 -19.76
C ARG A 235 -6.92 7.77 -19.97
N GLU A 236 -7.97 7.64 -19.15
CA GLU A 236 -9.10 8.57 -19.14
C GLU A 236 -8.65 10.01 -18.86
N ALA A 237 -7.86 10.23 -17.81
CA ALA A 237 -7.37 11.56 -17.46
C ALA A 237 -6.50 12.22 -18.55
N LEU A 238 -5.89 11.40 -19.41
CA LEU A 238 -5.08 11.82 -20.55
C LEU A 238 -5.87 11.80 -21.88
N ASN A 239 -7.18 11.53 -21.87
CA ASN A 239 -8.02 11.35 -23.05
C ASN A 239 -7.51 10.26 -24.01
N LEU A 240 -6.94 9.19 -23.44
CA LEU A 240 -6.52 8.00 -24.18
C LEU A 240 -7.61 6.92 -24.14
N PRO A 241 -7.69 6.03 -25.15
CA PRO A 241 -8.63 4.91 -25.11
C PRO A 241 -8.30 3.97 -23.92
N PRO A 242 -9.28 3.22 -23.38
CA PRO A 242 -9.02 2.24 -22.31
C PRO A 242 -8.04 1.16 -22.74
N LEU A 243 -7.58 0.35 -21.79
CA LEU A 243 -6.76 -0.82 -22.07
C LEU A 243 -7.50 -1.79 -23.00
N GLU A 244 -6.77 -2.35 -23.94
CA GLU A 244 -7.32 -3.38 -24.84
C GLU A 244 -7.48 -4.70 -24.08
N LYS A 245 -8.58 -5.42 -24.38
CA LYS A 245 -8.77 -6.77 -23.88
C LYS A 245 -8.08 -7.75 -24.80
N VAL A 246 -7.18 -8.55 -24.24
CA VAL A 246 -6.61 -9.70 -24.95
C VAL A 246 -7.64 -10.83 -24.93
N THR A 247 -8.03 -11.31 -26.13
CA THR A 247 -9.01 -12.39 -26.32
C THR A 247 -8.31 -13.73 -26.51
#